data_e17c6375d6ee66e7f14938a387492e3d
#
_entry.id   e17c6375d6ee66e7f14938a387492e3d
#
_cell.length_a   1.000
_cell.length_b   1.000
_cell.length_c   1.000
_cell.angle_alpha   90.00
_cell.angle_beta   90.00
_cell.angle_gamma   90.00
#
_symmetry.space_group_name_H-M   'P 1'
#
loop_
_entity.id
_entity.type
_entity.pdbx_description
1 polymer ?
#
loop_
_entity_poly.entity_id
_entity_poly.type
_entity_poly.pdbx_seq_one_letter_code
_entity_poly.pdbx_strand_id
1 'polypeptide(L)'
;MHRITLPILLLAALLVSGCGSGAPDSFMRMTRQYWEVVDVKPSIKYNDAWERVIYIITKKFELEMISKEDGYVSSAYGPSYFTEDMQRDKYQVRIVAKFSPDKKKFEFKIEARIWDGKIFVNGSDVRVAANMRRDFLNSLGEPQKKGAKPAPADSVQTDEVPAEPF
;
A
#
# COMPACT_ATOMS: atom_id res chain seq x y z
N MET A 1 -5.16 58.33 12.26
CA MET A 1 -5.78 57.10 12.75
C MET A 1 -5.44 55.88 11.89
N HIS A 2 -4.17 55.66 11.43
CA HIS A 2 -3.82 54.58 10.48
C HIS A 2 -2.69 53.64 10.91
N ARG A 3 -2.31 53.66 12.21
CA ARG A 3 -1.11 52.93 12.69
C ARG A 3 -1.40 51.60 13.43
N ILE A 4 -2.66 51.23 13.65
CA ILE A 4 -3.03 50.03 14.43
C ILE A 4 -3.51 48.89 13.55
N THR A 5 -3.86 49.12 12.28
CA THR A 5 -4.42 48.09 11.40
C THR A 5 -3.36 47.14 10.84
N LEU A 6 -2.10 47.58 10.70
CA LEU A 6 -1.02 46.73 10.13
C LEU A 6 -0.63 45.55 11.01
N PRO A 7 -0.47 45.68 12.36
CA PRO A 7 -0.10 44.54 13.20
C PRO A 7 -1.22 43.52 13.36
N ILE A 8 -2.49 43.90 13.25
CA ILE A 8 -3.63 43.00 13.33
C ILE A 8 -3.72 42.13 12.08
N LEU A 9 -3.43 42.68 10.90
CA LEU A 9 -3.41 41.94 9.64
C LEU A 9 -2.27 40.92 9.59
N LEU A 10 -1.11 41.25 10.17
CA LEU A 10 0.03 40.33 10.27
C LEU A 10 -0.23 39.18 11.24
N LEU A 11 -0.94 39.43 12.33
CA LEU A 11 -1.32 38.40 13.31
C LEU A 11 -2.36 37.44 12.75
N ALA A 12 -3.29 37.93 11.93
CA ALA A 12 -4.31 37.06 11.26
C ALA A 12 -3.69 36.13 10.21
N ALA A 13 -2.62 36.57 9.52
CA ALA A 13 -1.92 35.74 8.54
C ALA A 13 -1.16 34.55 9.16
N LEU A 14 -0.75 34.66 10.43
CA LEU A 14 -0.06 33.58 11.16
C LEU A 14 -1.01 32.46 11.63
N LEU A 15 -2.31 32.70 11.69
CA LEU A 15 -3.30 31.70 12.13
C LEU A 15 -3.77 30.78 11.02
N VAL A 16 -3.41 31.02 9.76
CA VAL A 16 -3.78 30.19 8.60
C VAL A 16 -2.71 29.14 8.27
N SER A 17 -1.67 28.99 9.09
CA SER A 17 -0.72 27.88 8.98
C SER A 17 -1.46 26.59 9.33
N GLY A 18 -2.22 26.11 8.34
CA GLY A 18 -3.11 24.96 8.45
C GLY A 18 -2.34 23.75 8.95
N CYS A 19 -2.92 23.07 9.91
CA CYS A 19 -2.56 21.71 10.27
C CYS A 19 -2.65 20.83 9.01
N GLY A 20 -1.54 20.72 8.28
CA GLY A 20 -1.40 19.70 7.27
C GLY A 20 -1.68 18.35 7.92
N SER A 21 -2.67 17.62 7.45
CA SER A 21 -2.87 16.24 7.86
C SER A 21 -1.53 15.54 7.64
N GLY A 22 -0.92 15.01 8.70
CA GLY A 22 0.41 14.38 8.63
C GLY A 22 0.47 13.10 7.79
N ALA A 23 -0.43 12.94 6.82
CA ALA A 23 -0.44 11.86 5.85
C ALA A 23 0.56 12.14 4.74
N PRO A 24 1.40 11.16 4.32
CA PRO A 24 2.22 11.31 3.13
C PRO A 24 1.35 11.41 1.88
N ASP A 25 1.85 12.13 0.86
CA ASP A 25 1.17 12.26 -0.44
C ASP A 25 0.90 10.91 -1.11
N SER A 26 1.65 9.87 -0.74
CA SER A 26 1.45 8.50 -1.22
C SER A 26 0.33 7.74 -0.51
N PHE A 27 -0.22 8.28 0.58
CA PHE A 27 -1.32 7.65 1.29
C PHE A 27 -2.65 7.89 0.57
N MET A 28 -3.30 6.81 0.20
CA MET A 28 -4.66 6.84 -0.34
C MET A 28 -5.63 6.19 0.65
N ARG A 29 -6.59 6.98 1.14
CA ARG A 29 -7.67 6.45 1.95
C ARG A 29 -8.52 5.49 1.11
N MET A 30 -8.69 4.26 1.57
CA MET A 30 -9.42 3.22 0.87
C MET A 30 -10.32 2.45 1.83
N THR A 31 -11.56 2.21 1.43
CA THR A 31 -12.47 1.28 2.11
C THR A 31 -12.24 -0.16 1.67
N ARG A 32 -11.75 -0.37 0.44
CA ARG A 32 -11.42 -1.69 -0.11
C ARG A 32 -10.03 -1.64 -0.73
N GLN A 33 -9.18 -2.58 -0.35
CA GLN A 33 -7.82 -2.68 -0.88
C GLN A 33 -7.78 -3.65 -2.05
N TYR A 34 -7.00 -3.28 -3.07
CA TYR A 34 -6.82 -4.09 -4.27
C TYR A 34 -5.58 -4.97 -4.14
N TRP A 35 -5.68 -6.18 -4.66
CA TRP A 35 -4.55 -7.08 -4.81
C TRP A 35 -3.79 -6.74 -6.09
N GLU A 36 -2.50 -6.54 -5.96
CA GLU A 36 -1.57 -6.49 -7.08
C GLU A 36 -1.18 -7.91 -7.45
N VAL A 37 -1.12 -8.20 -8.75
CA VAL A 37 -0.82 -9.54 -9.24
C VAL A 37 0.48 -9.53 -10.04
N VAL A 38 1.32 -10.51 -9.80
CA VAL A 38 2.56 -10.79 -10.54
C VAL A 38 2.51 -12.24 -11.02
N ASP A 39 2.56 -12.44 -12.34
CA ASP A 39 2.66 -13.77 -12.91
C ASP A 39 4.08 -14.33 -12.67
N VAL A 40 4.17 -15.51 -12.11
CA VAL A 40 5.43 -16.19 -11.82
C VAL A 40 5.95 -16.86 -13.09
N LYS A 41 7.21 -16.59 -13.46
CA LYS A 41 7.86 -17.26 -14.60
C LYS A 41 7.73 -18.77 -14.50
N PRO A 42 7.32 -19.47 -15.58
CA PRO A 42 7.18 -20.94 -15.57
C PRO A 42 8.49 -21.68 -15.23
N SER A 43 9.63 -21.03 -15.45
CA SER A 43 10.95 -21.59 -15.13
C SER A 43 11.30 -21.56 -13.63
N ILE A 44 10.54 -20.81 -12.81
CA ILE A 44 10.81 -20.67 -11.37
C ILE A 44 9.92 -21.68 -10.63
N LYS A 45 10.56 -22.61 -9.91
CA LYS A 45 9.84 -23.54 -9.03
C LYS A 45 9.26 -22.79 -7.83
N TYR A 46 8.17 -23.30 -7.27
CA TYR A 46 7.50 -22.66 -6.13
C TYR A 46 8.44 -22.39 -4.95
N ASN A 47 9.29 -23.36 -4.60
CA ASN A 47 10.24 -23.17 -3.49
C ASN A 47 11.16 -21.98 -3.72
N ASP A 48 11.70 -21.85 -4.92
CA ASP A 48 12.61 -20.74 -5.27
C ASP A 48 11.85 -19.41 -5.31
N ALA A 49 10.60 -19.41 -5.82
CA ALA A 49 9.74 -18.24 -5.83
C ALA A 49 9.43 -17.78 -4.39
N TRP A 50 9.10 -18.74 -3.51
CA TRP A 50 8.83 -18.48 -2.10
C TRP A 50 10.03 -17.82 -1.39
N GLU A 51 11.22 -18.39 -1.54
CA GLU A 51 12.44 -17.85 -0.93
C GLU A 51 12.73 -16.43 -1.39
N ARG A 52 12.55 -16.14 -2.69
CA ARG A 52 12.70 -14.80 -3.25
C ARG A 52 11.69 -13.81 -2.65
N VAL A 53 10.43 -14.22 -2.52
CA VAL A 53 9.38 -13.39 -1.91
C VAL A 53 9.73 -13.06 -0.47
N ILE A 54 10.06 -14.06 0.34
CA ILE A 54 10.45 -13.85 1.74
C ILE A 54 11.65 -12.94 1.84
N TYR A 55 12.68 -13.15 1.02
CA TYR A 55 13.86 -12.29 0.99
C TYR A 55 13.54 -10.82 0.65
N ILE A 56 12.65 -10.58 -0.31
CA ILE A 56 12.24 -9.21 -0.68
C ILE A 56 11.47 -8.55 0.47
N ILE A 57 10.54 -9.27 1.08
CA ILE A 57 9.71 -8.74 2.17
C ILE A 57 10.56 -8.44 3.39
N THR A 58 11.41 -9.36 3.82
CA THR A 58 12.22 -9.21 5.06
C THR A 58 13.25 -8.11 4.99
N LYS A 59 13.61 -7.63 3.80
CA LYS A 59 14.45 -6.44 3.65
C LYS A 59 13.77 -5.14 4.10
N LYS A 60 12.44 -5.12 4.13
CA LYS A 60 11.66 -3.89 4.30
C LYS A 60 10.59 -3.99 5.38
N PHE A 61 10.22 -5.19 5.77
CA PHE A 61 9.15 -5.46 6.72
C PHE A 61 9.56 -6.53 7.71
N GLU A 62 9.06 -6.40 8.93
CA GLU A 62 9.14 -7.45 9.94
C GLU A 62 7.98 -8.42 9.74
N LEU A 63 8.26 -9.72 9.66
CA LEU A 63 7.24 -10.73 9.43
C LEU A 63 6.42 -10.99 10.70
N GLU A 64 5.10 -11.09 10.53
CA GLU A 64 4.14 -11.45 11.57
C GLU A 64 3.61 -12.87 11.40
N MET A 65 3.27 -13.23 10.16
CA MET A 65 2.75 -14.56 9.84
C MET A 65 3.39 -15.10 8.56
N ILE A 66 3.70 -16.38 8.58
CA ILE A 66 4.28 -17.10 7.44
C ILE A 66 3.73 -18.52 7.39
N SER A 67 3.18 -18.91 6.23
CA SER A 67 2.74 -20.26 5.94
C SER A 67 3.16 -20.63 4.53
N LYS A 68 4.26 -21.40 4.40
CA LYS A 68 4.78 -21.82 3.10
C LYS A 68 3.84 -22.78 2.39
N GLU A 69 3.16 -23.65 3.11
CA GLU A 69 2.23 -24.63 2.55
C GLU A 69 1.03 -23.95 1.90
N ASP A 70 0.43 -23.00 2.59
CA ASP A 70 -0.68 -22.19 2.06
C ASP A 70 -0.20 -21.15 1.04
N GLY A 71 1.10 -20.84 1.06
CA GLY A 71 1.68 -19.79 0.24
C GLY A 71 1.32 -18.38 0.73
N TYR A 72 1.11 -18.21 2.03
CA TYR A 72 0.68 -16.96 2.65
C TYR A 72 1.77 -16.33 3.52
N VAL A 73 1.91 -15.01 3.43
CA VAL A 73 2.81 -14.24 4.30
C VAL A 73 2.21 -12.87 4.59
N SER A 74 2.33 -12.42 5.83
CA SER A 74 2.05 -11.04 6.20
C SER A 74 3.12 -10.48 7.11
N SER A 75 3.33 -9.17 7.01
CA SER A 75 4.18 -8.44 7.94
C SER A 75 3.37 -7.81 9.06
N ALA A 76 4.03 -7.51 10.17
CA ALA A 76 3.52 -6.60 11.17
C ALA A 76 3.33 -5.19 10.58
N TYR A 77 2.47 -4.39 11.20
CA TYR A 77 2.45 -2.96 10.93
C TYR A 77 3.72 -2.32 11.48
N GLY A 78 4.43 -1.63 10.63
CA GLY A 78 5.69 -0.95 10.98
C GLY A 78 5.82 0.39 10.29
N PRO A 79 6.87 1.16 10.63
CA PRO A 79 7.17 2.42 9.94
C PRO A 79 7.45 2.14 8.46
N SER A 80 7.01 3.05 7.59
CA SER A 80 7.36 2.99 6.18
C SER A 80 8.81 3.43 5.97
N TYR A 81 9.65 2.58 5.37
CA TYR A 81 11.03 2.94 4.99
C TYR A 81 11.13 4.06 3.96
N PHE A 82 10.01 4.45 3.37
CA PHE A 82 9.94 5.47 2.32
C PHE A 82 9.50 6.83 2.85
N THR A 83 9.25 6.96 4.16
CA THR A 83 8.80 8.18 4.82
C THR A 83 9.70 8.48 6.01
N GLU A 84 10.93 8.97 5.72
CA GLU A 84 11.95 9.19 6.75
C GLU A 84 11.55 10.25 7.79
N ASP A 85 10.70 11.21 7.41
CA ASP A 85 10.33 12.36 8.25
C ASP A 85 9.02 12.19 9.03
N MET A 86 8.32 11.05 8.90
CA MET A 86 7.05 10.88 9.59
C MET A 86 7.20 10.25 10.97
N GLN A 87 6.40 10.76 11.91
CA GLN A 87 6.28 10.16 13.24
C GLN A 87 5.90 8.69 13.10
N ARG A 88 6.86 7.81 13.35
CA ARG A 88 6.79 6.35 13.15
C ARG A 88 5.54 5.72 13.76
N ASP A 89 5.04 6.32 14.85
CA ASP A 89 3.89 5.80 15.59
C ASP A 89 2.55 6.18 14.94
N LYS A 90 2.53 7.21 14.09
CA LYS A 90 1.31 7.72 13.47
C LYS A 90 1.03 7.19 12.08
N TYR A 91 2.07 6.79 11.35
CA TYR A 91 1.94 6.22 10.02
C TYR A 91 2.59 4.87 9.95
N GLN A 92 1.81 3.85 9.65
CA GLN A 92 2.24 2.47 9.65
C GLN A 92 1.80 1.77 8.37
N VAL A 93 2.65 0.89 7.87
CA VAL A 93 2.43 0.13 6.65
C VAL A 93 2.71 -1.34 6.90
N ARG A 94 1.96 -2.22 6.25
CA ARG A 94 2.25 -3.65 6.18
C ARG A 94 2.03 -4.18 4.78
N ILE A 95 2.65 -5.31 4.49
CA ILE A 95 2.38 -6.12 3.31
C ILE A 95 1.62 -7.37 3.70
N VAL A 96 0.63 -7.73 2.89
CA VAL A 96 -0.05 -9.02 2.94
C VAL A 96 0.09 -9.65 1.56
N ALA A 97 0.54 -10.88 1.49
CA ALA A 97 0.80 -11.53 0.21
C ALA A 97 0.44 -13.02 0.25
N LYS A 98 0.11 -13.56 -0.92
CA LYS A 98 -0.20 -14.98 -1.10
C LYS A 98 0.15 -15.44 -2.51
N PHE A 99 0.35 -16.74 -2.66
CA PHE A 99 0.37 -17.39 -3.96
C PHE A 99 -1.03 -17.91 -4.30
N SER A 100 -1.36 -17.91 -5.59
CA SER A 100 -2.53 -18.62 -6.09
C SER A 100 -2.44 -20.13 -5.77
N PRO A 101 -3.55 -20.87 -5.73
CA PRO A 101 -3.53 -22.32 -5.42
C PRO A 101 -2.62 -23.12 -6.36
N ASP A 102 -2.57 -22.75 -7.65
CA ASP A 102 -1.72 -23.35 -8.67
C ASP A 102 -0.26 -22.85 -8.64
N LYS A 103 0.06 -21.93 -7.70
CA LYS A 103 1.38 -21.32 -7.50
C LYS A 103 1.93 -20.56 -8.73
N LYS A 104 1.10 -20.24 -9.71
CA LYS A 104 1.50 -19.50 -10.93
C LYS A 104 1.40 -17.99 -10.79
N LYS A 105 0.65 -17.50 -9.80
CA LYS A 105 0.48 -16.07 -9.52
C LYS A 105 0.90 -15.77 -8.10
N PHE A 106 1.56 -14.66 -7.95
CA PHE A 106 1.85 -14.05 -6.66
C PHE A 106 1.01 -12.79 -6.52
N GLU A 107 0.22 -12.72 -5.47
CA GLU A 107 -0.69 -11.63 -5.19
C GLU A 107 -0.25 -10.93 -3.89
N PHE A 108 -0.24 -9.62 -3.89
CA PHE A 108 0.07 -8.85 -2.68
C PHE A 108 -0.76 -7.58 -2.62
N LYS A 109 -0.88 -7.03 -1.42
CA LYS A 109 -1.45 -5.71 -1.16
C LYS A 109 -0.65 -5.00 -0.10
N ILE A 110 -0.62 -3.68 -0.19
CA ILE A 110 -0.03 -2.80 0.82
C ILE A 110 -1.16 -2.18 1.62
N GLU A 111 -1.17 -2.45 2.90
CA GLU A 111 -2.09 -1.84 3.84
C GLU A 111 -1.34 -0.74 4.61
N ALA A 112 -1.90 0.46 4.58
CA ALA A 112 -1.38 1.59 5.34
C ALA A 112 -2.43 2.08 6.32
N ARG A 113 -1.99 2.63 7.44
CA ARG A 113 -2.87 3.28 8.41
C ARG A 113 -2.23 4.53 8.98
N ILE A 114 -3.03 5.56 9.16
CA ILE A 114 -2.59 6.83 9.74
C ILE A 114 -3.44 7.18 10.96
N TRP A 115 -2.79 7.64 12.01
CA TRP A 115 -3.46 8.16 13.20
C TRP A 115 -3.96 9.58 12.95
N ASP A 116 -5.27 9.81 13.04
CA ASP A 116 -5.91 11.12 12.82
C ASP A 116 -6.08 11.95 14.12
N GLY A 117 -5.57 11.44 15.22
CA GLY A 117 -5.73 12.02 16.55
C GLY A 117 -6.76 11.29 17.42
N LYS A 118 -7.60 10.42 16.84
CA LYS A 118 -8.63 9.65 17.53
C LYS A 118 -8.60 8.17 17.18
N ILE A 119 -8.47 7.85 15.91
CA ILE A 119 -8.48 6.47 15.39
C ILE A 119 -7.44 6.30 14.28
N PHE A 120 -7.09 5.07 13.98
CA PHE A 120 -6.36 4.78 12.75
C PHE A 120 -7.30 4.77 11.55
N VAL A 121 -6.97 5.61 10.57
CA VAL A 121 -7.65 5.64 9.26
C VAL A 121 -6.89 4.71 8.32
N ASN A 122 -7.60 3.73 7.75
CA ASN A 122 -7.02 2.74 6.86
C ASN A 122 -6.96 3.24 5.41
N GLY A 123 -5.95 2.77 4.70
CA GLY A 123 -5.71 3.08 3.31
C GLY A 123 -4.62 2.19 2.72
N SER A 124 -4.03 2.65 1.63
CA SER A 124 -2.86 2.05 1.01
C SER A 124 -1.79 3.11 0.75
N ASP A 125 -0.53 2.71 0.69
CA ASP A 125 0.58 3.55 0.23
C ASP A 125 0.94 3.17 -1.20
N VAL A 126 0.57 4.03 -2.16
CA VAL A 126 0.77 3.75 -3.60
C VAL A 126 2.25 3.72 -3.99
N ARG A 127 3.11 4.48 -3.29
CA ARG A 127 4.56 4.47 -3.55
C ARG A 127 5.20 3.18 -3.07
N VAL A 128 4.83 2.72 -1.87
CA VAL A 128 5.28 1.43 -1.35
C VAL A 128 4.79 0.30 -2.26
N ALA A 129 3.52 0.31 -2.67
CA ALA A 129 2.94 -0.68 -3.58
C ALA A 129 3.70 -0.73 -4.92
N ALA A 130 3.95 0.42 -5.55
CA ALA A 130 4.70 0.49 -6.80
C ALA A 130 6.15 -0.03 -6.67
N ASN A 131 6.83 0.29 -5.57
CA ASN A 131 8.18 -0.20 -5.32
C ASN A 131 8.21 -1.72 -5.09
N MET A 132 7.28 -2.25 -4.29
CA MET A 132 7.17 -3.68 -4.05
C MET A 132 6.82 -4.43 -5.34
N ARG A 133 5.88 -3.89 -6.13
CA ARG A 133 5.54 -4.45 -7.45
C ARG A 133 6.77 -4.57 -8.35
N ARG A 134 7.57 -3.51 -8.43
CA ARG A 134 8.80 -3.52 -9.23
C ARG A 134 9.78 -4.59 -8.77
N ASP A 135 9.98 -4.72 -7.46
CA ASP A 135 10.90 -5.70 -6.89
C ASP A 135 10.43 -7.13 -7.15
N PHE A 136 9.14 -7.41 -7.00
CA PHE A 136 8.57 -8.72 -7.33
C PHE A 136 8.58 -9.02 -8.81
N LEU A 137 8.25 -8.06 -9.69
CA LEU A 137 8.34 -8.25 -11.14
C LEU A 137 9.77 -8.58 -11.58
N ASN A 138 10.77 -7.91 -11.03
CA ASN A 138 12.17 -8.17 -11.34
C ASN A 138 12.61 -9.57 -10.89
N SER A 139 12.07 -10.07 -9.79
CA SER A 139 12.48 -11.35 -9.20
C SER A 139 11.68 -12.55 -9.69
N LEU A 140 10.37 -12.39 -9.87
CA LEU A 140 9.43 -13.48 -10.18
C LEU A 140 8.84 -13.37 -11.58
N GLY A 141 8.60 -12.13 -12.03
CA GLY A 141 7.83 -11.86 -13.23
C GLY A 141 8.61 -12.08 -14.53
N GLU A 142 7.89 -12.26 -15.61
CA GLU A 142 8.50 -12.16 -16.93
C GLU A 142 8.92 -10.71 -17.20
N PRO A 143 10.04 -10.49 -17.93
CA PRO A 143 10.40 -9.14 -18.34
C PRO A 143 9.27 -8.57 -19.18
N GLN A 144 8.63 -7.50 -18.68
CA GLN A 144 7.59 -6.81 -19.43
C GLN A 144 8.21 -6.35 -20.76
N LYS A 145 7.64 -6.79 -21.88
CA LYS A 145 7.95 -6.22 -23.19
C LYS A 145 7.65 -4.72 -23.09
N LYS A 146 8.68 -3.89 -23.28
CA LYS A 146 8.52 -2.43 -23.37
C LYS A 146 7.40 -2.12 -24.36
N GLY A 147 6.22 -1.65 -23.87
CA GLY A 147 5.08 -1.29 -24.70
C GLY A 147 3.72 -1.82 -24.26
N ALA A 148 3.61 -2.67 -23.25
CA ALA A 148 2.32 -3.08 -22.73
C ALA A 148 1.71 -1.92 -21.89
N LYS A 149 0.70 -1.25 -22.48
CA LYS A 149 -0.16 -0.29 -21.77
C LYS A 149 -0.77 -0.98 -20.55
N PRO A 150 -0.82 -0.35 -19.37
CA PRO A 150 -1.53 -0.91 -18.23
C PRO A 150 -2.96 -1.28 -18.65
N ALA A 151 -3.37 -2.51 -18.32
CA ALA A 151 -4.75 -2.91 -18.56
C ALA A 151 -5.68 -1.94 -17.81
N PRO A 152 -6.75 -1.44 -18.45
CA PRO A 152 -7.71 -0.60 -17.76
C PRO A 152 -8.35 -1.42 -16.64
N ALA A 153 -8.51 -0.79 -15.47
CA ALA A 153 -9.24 -1.33 -14.35
C ALA A 153 -10.76 -1.29 -14.67
N ASP A 154 -11.19 -2.18 -15.57
CA ASP A 154 -12.58 -2.33 -15.93
C ASP A 154 -12.99 -3.79 -15.74
N SER A 155 -13.64 -4.02 -14.63
CA SER A 155 -14.83 -4.87 -14.49
C SER A 155 -15.37 -4.72 -13.06
N VAL A 156 -16.03 -3.60 -12.83
CA VAL A 156 -17.04 -3.51 -11.76
C VAL A 156 -18.17 -4.43 -12.22
N GLN A 157 -18.15 -5.69 -11.81
CA GLN A 157 -19.38 -6.46 -11.75
C GLN A 157 -20.21 -5.90 -10.60
N THR A 158 -21.20 -5.12 -10.95
CA THR A 158 -22.34 -4.77 -10.09
C THR A 158 -23.15 -6.05 -9.92
N ASP A 159 -22.89 -6.77 -8.83
CA ASP A 159 -23.86 -7.77 -8.34
C ASP A 159 -25.07 -6.98 -7.84
N GLU A 160 -26.12 -6.98 -8.64
CA GLU A 160 -27.46 -6.55 -8.23
C GLU A 160 -27.90 -7.43 -7.05
N VAL A 161 -28.07 -6.78 -5.90
CA VAL A 161 -28.74 -7.37 -4.73
C VAL A 161 -30.22 -7.47 -5.07
N PRO A 162 -30.82 -8.67 -5.08
CA PRO A 162 -32.27 -8.78 -5.27
C PRO A 162 -32.98 -8.12 -4.09
N ALA A 163 -33.90 -7.21 -4.40
CA ALA A 163 -34.79 -6.62 -3.40
C ALA A 163 -35.76 -7.71 -2.89
N GLU A 164 -35.70 -8.01 -1.59
CA GLU A 164 -36.73 -8.83 -0.94
C GLU A 164 -38.02 -8.02 -0.83
N PRO A 165 -39.19 -8.61 -1.17
CA PRO A 165 -40.48 -7.97 -1.01
C PRO A 165 -40.94 -8.04 0.46
N PHE A 166 -41.43 -6.93 0.96
CA PHE A 166 -42.13 -6.82 2.25
C PHE A 166 -43.50 -7.52 2.18
#